data_3ce40341f623e7b2518ea35bdab7b46e
#
_entry.id   3ce40341f623e7b2518ea35bdab7b46e
#
_cell.length_a   1.000
_cell.length_b   1.000
_cell.length_c   1.000
_cell.angle_alpha   90.00
_cell.angle_beta   90.00
_cell.angle_gamma   90.00
#
_symmetry.space_group_name_H-M   'P 1'
#
loop_
_entity.id
_entity.type
_entity.pdbx_description
1 polymer ?
#
loop_
_entity_poly.entity_id
_entity_poly.type
_entity_poly.pdbx_seq_one_letter_code
_entity_poly.pdbx_strand_id
1 'polypeptide(L)'
;MLGNEQKIRLLPGDKIQKGKKMKLYIIRHGETSWNKQKKLQGQRDIMLNDAGIRLAELTGEGMKDIDFDLVISSPLIRAKQTAELVMAGRHLPMITDRRIIELSFGDWEGECVRDSKVLPPDFIDKFYNDPYHCMRAPGGESFQDVLKRTEDFYQSLVQNK
;
A
#
# COMPACT_ATOMS: atom_id res chain seq x y z
N MET A 1 0.55 -2.01 27.43
CA MET A 1 1.29 -3.18 26.87
C MET A 1 1.85 -2.74 25.54
N LEU A 2 3.17 -2.63 25.48
CA LEU A 2 3.90 -2.08 24.34
C LEU A 2 3.83 -3.09 23.20
N GLY A 3 3.34 -2.63 22.04
CA GLY A 3 3.20 -3.45 20.85
C GLY A 3 4.56 -3.93 20.34
N ASN A 4 4.62 -5.19 19.97
CA ASN A 4 5.76 -5.81 19.31
C ASN A 4 6.12 -4.99 18.06
N GLU A 5 7.28 -4.32 18.10
CA GLU A 5 7.95 -3.80 16.92
C GLU A 5 8.27 -4.99 16.00
N GLN A 6 7.47 -5.16 14.95
CA GLN A 6 7.85 -6.06 13.85
C GLN A 6 8.99 -5.42 13.08
N LYS A 7 10.22 -5.66 13.51
CA LYS A 7 11.39 -5.35 12.70
C LYS A 7 11.34 -6.22 11.46
N ILE A 8 11.53 -5.61 10.29
CA ILE A 8 11.76 -6.36 9.04
C ILE A 8 12.97 -7.25 9.30
N ARG A 9 12.73 -8.55 9.51
CA ARG A 9 13.78 -9.53 9.76
C ARG A 9 14.09 -10.14 8.40
N LEU A 10 15.11 -9.60 7.73
CA LEU A 10 15.71 -10.27 6.57
C LEU A 10 16.19 -11.65 7.04
N LEU A 11 15.89 -12.69 6.28
CA LEU A 11 16.37 -14.04 6.58
C LEU A 11 17.91 -14.07 6.48
N PRO A 12 18.60 -14.97 7.24
CA PRO A 12 20.04 -15.13 7.13
C PRO A 12 20.41 -15.57 5.70
N GLY A 13 20.94 -14.66 4.91
CA GLY A 13 21.24 -14.83 3.49
C GLY A 13 20.91 -13.58 2.66
N ASP A 14 19.91 -12.79 3.06
CA ASP A 14 19.46 -11.57 2.39
C ASP A 14 20.36 -10.38 2.76
N LYS A 15 21.65 -10.48 2.45
CA LYS A 15 22.59 -9.38 2.69
C LYS A 15 22.42 -8.36 1.57
N ILE A 16 21.78 -7.21 1.87
CA ILE A 16 22.01 -6.00 1.08
C ILE A 16 23.51 -5.70 1.17
N GLN A 17 24.24 -5.89 0.08
CA GLN A 17 25.69 -5.71 0.07
C GLN A 17 26.03 -4.26 0.41
N LYS A 18 26.82 -4.06 1.45
CA LYS A 18 27.31 -2.75 1.88
C LYS A 18 27.92 -2.00 0.69
N GLY A 19 27.35 -0.82 0.36
CA GLY A 19 27.83 0.02 -0.74
C GLY A 19 27.05 -0.07 -2.06
N LYS A 20 26.11 -1.00 -2.23
CA LYS A 20 25.25 -1.07 -3.41
C LYS A 20 24.12 -0.03 -3.29
N LYS A 21 23.88 0.76 -4.35
CA LYS A 21 22.73 1.69 -4.39
C LYS A 21 21.45 0.89 -4.39
N MET A 22 20.58 1.11 -3.41
CA MET A 22 19.23 0.55 -3.37
C MET A 22 18.37 1.24 -4.42
N LYS A 23 17.64 0.46 -5.23
CA LYS A 23 16.56 0.95 -6.09
C LYS A 23 15.24 0.53 -5.48
N LEU A 24 14.34 1.49 -5.26
CA LEU A 24 13.00 1.25 -4.75
C LEU A 24 11.99 1.43 -5.88
N TYR A 25 11.21 0.39 -6.17
CA TYR A 25 10.07 0.43 -7.07
C TYR A 25 8.79 0.46 -6.25
N ILE A 26 7.97 1.48 -6.45
CA ILE A 26 6.69 1.64 -5.75
C ILE A 26 5.57 1.38 -6.75
N ILE A 27 4.75 0.37 -6.47
CA ILE A 27 3.64 -0.04 -7.34
C ILE A 27 2.35 0.10 -6.54
N ARG A 28 1.37 0.83 -7.11
CA ARG A 28 0.03 0.87 -6.56
C ARG A 28 -0.72 -0.40 -6.94
N HIS A 29 -1.60 -0.89 -6.06
CA HIS A 29 -2.47 -2.03 -6.36
C HIS A 29 -3.33 -1.80 -7.60
N GLY A 30 -3.67 -2.88 -8.30
CA GLY A 30 -4.58 -2.87 -9.45
C GLY A 30 -6.00 -2.43 -9.09
N GLU A 31 -6.84 -2.24 -10.10
CA GLU A 31 -8.23 -1.80 -9.93
C GLU A 31 -9.05 -2.85 -9.17
N THR A 32 -9.95 -2.35 -8.31
CA THR A 32 -10.96 -3.16 -7.60
C THR A 32 -12.37 -2.75 -8.04
N SER A 33 -13.40 -3.52 -7.68
CA SER A 33 -14.79 -3.13 -7.90
C SER A 33 -15.15 -1.80 -7.22
N TRP A 34 -14.56 -1.51 -6.06
CA TRP A 34 -14.78 -0.27 -5.34
C TRP A 34 -14.10 0.94 -5.98
N ASN A 35 -12.95 0.77 -6.64
CA ASN A 35 -12.38 1.84 -7.47
C ASN A 35 -13.32 2.23 -8.60
N LYS A 36 -13.90 1.24 -9.31
CA LYS A 36 -14.85 1.47 -10.38
C LYS A 36 -16.12 2.18 -9.88
N GLN A 37 -16.57 1.85 -8.69
CA GLN A 37 -17.73 2.47 -8.04
C GLN A 37 -17.41 3.81 -7.36
N LYS A 38 -16.16 4.29 -7.39
CA LYS A 38 -15.72 5.51 -6.72
C LYS A 38 -15.97 5.50 -5.20
N LYS A 39 -15.81 4.35 -4.56
CA LYS A 39 -15.94 4.17 -3.12
C LYS A 39 -14.61 4.31 -2.40
N LEU A 40 -14.64 4.91 -1.22
CA LEU A 40 -13.51 4.93 -0.29
C LEU A 40 -13.23 3.49 0.18
N GLN A 41 -12.05 2.98 -0.10
CA GLN A 41 -11.71 1.61 0.27
C GLN A 41 -11.06 1.51 1.64
N GLY A 42 -10.13 2.42 1.92
CA GLY A 42 -9.37 2.38 3.16
C GLY A 42 -8.76 1.01 3.42
N GLN A 43 -9.01 0.47 4.59
CA GLN A 43 -8.49 -0.82 5.02
C GLN A 43 -9.48 -1.99 4.83
N ARG A 44 -10.61 -1.78 4.15
CA ARG A 44 -11.47 -2.88 3.71
C ARG A 44 -10.74 -3.78 2.72
N ASP A 45 -10.93 -5.07 2.88
CA ASP A 45 -10.19 -6.08 2.15
C ASP A 45 -10.96 -6.48 0.87
N ILE A 46 -10.80 -5.68 -0.17
CA ILE A 46 -11.46 -5.83 -1.47
C ILE A 46 -10.45 -6.40 -2.46
N MET A 47 -10.82 -7.46 -3.17
CA MET A 47 -10.01 -8.11 -4.20
C MET A 47 -9.89 -7.25 -5.46
N LEU A 48 -8.88 -7.53 -6.27
CA LEU A 48 -8.77 -6.99 -7.63
C LEU A 48 -9.98 -7.45 -8.47
N ASN A 49 -10.42 -6.58 -9.38
CA ASN A 49 -11.31 -6.98 -10.47
C ASN A 49 -10.49 -7.46 -11.68
N ASP A 50 -11.17 -7.94 -12.73
CA ASP A 50 -10.51 -8.49 -13.92
C ASP A 50 -9.57 -7.48 -14.60
N ALA A 51 -9.94 -6.19 -14.60
CA ALA A 51 -9.08 -5.13 -15.14
C ALA A 51 -7.81 -4.93 -14.30
N GLY A 52 -7.96 -4.98 -12.96
CA GLY A 52 -6.83 -4.90 -12.04
C GLY A 52 -5.89 -6.09 -12.14
N ILE A 53 -6.42 -7.31 -12.28
CA ILE A 53 -5.65 -8.53 -12.51
C ILE A 53 -4.85 -8.39 -13.81
N ARG A 54 -5.53 -8.08 -14.92
CA ARG A 54 -4.87 -7.93 -16.22
C ARG A 54 -3.78 -6.86 -16.23
N LEU A 55 -4.02 -5.72 -15.58
CA LEU A 55 -3.01 -4.65 -15.47
C LEU A 55 -1.79 -5.10 -14.67
N ALA A 56 -2.00 -5.85 -13.58
CA ALA A 56 -0.91 -6.39 -12.78
C ALA A 56 -0.07 -7.39 -13.57
N GLU A 57 -0.68 -8.29 -14.35
CA GLU A 57 0.01 -9.22 -15.25
C GLU A 57 0.85 -8.48 -16.30
N LEU A 58 0.27 -7.48 -16.97
CA LEU A 58 0.98 -6.64 -17.95
C LEU A 58 2.15 -5.86 -17.31
N THR A 59 1.96 -5.40 -16.07
CA THR A 59 3.04 -4.75 -15.31
C THR A 59 4.19 -5.73 -15.05
N GLY A 60 3.87 -6.97 -14.65
CA GLY A 60 4.85 -8.04 -14.46
C GLY A 60 5.64 -8.34 -15.73
N GLU A 61 4.97 -8.43 -16.88
CA GLU A 61 5.62 -8.62 -18.18
C GLU A 61 6.53 -7.44 -18.53
N GLY A 62 6.08 -6.20 -18.30
CA GLY A 62 6.90 -5.01 -18.53
C GLY A 62 8.11 -4.90 -17.60
N MET A 63 8.11 -5.61 -16.49
CA MET A 63 9.19 -5.62 -15.51
C MET A 63 10.03 -6.91 -15.55
N LYS A 64 9.82 -7.79 -16.52
CA LYS A 64 10.46 -9.11 -16.57
C LYS A 64 12.00 -9.10 -16.55
N ASP A 65 12.61 -8.08 -17.14
CA ASP A 65 14.05 -7.91 -17.24
C ASP A 65 14.66 -7.14 -16.05
N ILE A 66 13.84 -6.83 -15.04
CA ILE A 66 14.30 -6.16 -13.82
C ILE A 66 14.53 -7.20 -12.73
N ASP A 67 15.75 -7.27 -12.21
CA ASP A 67 16.05 -8.10 -11.05
C ASP A 67 15.63 -7.42 -9.76
N PHE A 68 14.92 -8.18 -8.92
CA PHE A 68 14.50 -7.76 -7.59
C PHE A 68 15.12 -8.69 -6.54
N ASP A 69 15.47 -8.11 -5.39
CA ASP A 69 15.99 -8.87 -4.26
C ASP A 69 14.89 -9.23 -3.25
N LEU A 70 13.86 -8.39 -3.14
CA LEU A 70 12.81 -8.50 -2.13
C LEU A 70 11.52 -7.82 -2.60
N VAL A 71 10.39 -8.39 -2.22
CA VAL A 71 9.05 -7.81 -2.39
C VAL A 71 8.45 -7.53 -1.02
N ILE A 72 7.98 -6.30 -0.83
CA ILE A 72 7.25 -5.91 0.38
C ILE A 72 5.85 -5.44 -0.02
N SER A 73 4.83 -6.02 0.56
CA SER A 73 3.43 -5.69 0.27
C SER A 73 2.69 -5.20 1.50
N SER A 74 1.70 -4.36 1.28
CA SER A 74 0.63 -4.16 2.25
C SER A 74 -0.07 -5.49 2.55
N PRO A 75 -0.60 -5.72 3.77
CA PRO A 75 -1.33 -6.95 4.09
C PRO A 75 -2.68 -7.06 3.37
N LEU A 76 -3.21 -5.99 2.77
CA LEU A 76 -4.49 -5.99 2.06
C LEU A 76 -4.44 -6.89 0.83
N ILE A 77 -5.54 -7.64 0.61
CA ILE A 77 -5.62 -8.65 -0.44
C ILE A 77 -5.33 -8.09 -1.83
N ARG A 78 -5.85 -6.90 -2.16
CA ARG A 78 -5.59 -6.23 -3.45
C ARG A 78 -4.11 -5.94 -3.69
N ALA A 79 -3.37 -5.58 -2.63
CA ALA A 79 -1.94 -5.31 -2.74
C ALA A 79 -1.14 -6.61 -2.87
N LYS A 80 -1.48 -7.64 -2.11
CA LYS A 80 -0.87 -8.98 -2.22
C LYS A 80 -1.10 -9.57 -3.60
N GLN A 81 -2.34 -9.59 -4.08
CA GLN A 81 -2.67 -10.07 -5.42
C GLN A 81 -1.89 -9.34 -6.51
N THR A 82 -1.78 -8.00 -6.39
CA THR A 82 -0.96 -7.22 -7.34
C THR A 82 0.50 -7.66 -7.29
N ALA A 83 1.08 -7.79 -6.10
CA ALA A 83 2.48 -8.20 -5.95
C ALA A 83 2.72 -9.62 -6.49
N GLU A 84 1.83 -10.56 -6.20
CA GLU A 84 1.90 -11.94 -6.72
C GLU A 84 1.86 -11.99 -8.24
N LEU A 85 0.94 -11.24 -8.87
CA LEU A 85 0.79 -11.20 -10.33
C LEU A 85 1.99 -10.51 -11.01
N VAL A 86 2.46 -9.39 -10.46
CA VAL A 86 3.64 -8.68 -10.99
C VAL A 86 4.89 -9.54 -10.86
N MET A 87 5.00 -10.36 -9.82
CA MET A 87 6.14 -11.23 -9.55
C MET A 87 5.94 -12.66 -10.07
N ALA A 88 4.89 -12.94 -10.83
CA ALA A 88 4.60 -14.28 -11.33
C ALA A 88 5.80 -14.91 -12.04
N GLY A 89 6.08 -16.18 -11.72
CA GLY A 89 7.22 -16.92 -12.26
C GLY A 89 8.58 -16.61 -11.61
N ARG A 90 8.63 -15.74 -10.58
CA ARG A 90 9.85 -15.42 -9.84
C ARG A 90 9.81 -16.01 -8.44
N HIS A 91 10.91 -16.63 -8.03
CA HIS A 91 11.05 -17.17 -6.67
C HIS A 91 11.68 -16.13 -5.74
N LEU A 92 10.92 -15.08 -5.43
CA LEU A 92 11.37 -13.99 -4.56
C LEU A 92 10.69 -14.06 -3.19
N PRO A 93 11.42 -13.75 -2.11
CA PRO A 93 10.79 -13.59 -0.81
C PRO A 93 9.80 -12.42 -0.85
N MET A 94 8.56 -12.68 -0.44
CA MET A 94 7.54 -11.66 -0.27
C MET A 94 7.15 -11.57 1.20
N ILE A 95 7.28 -10.38 1.77
CA ILE A 95 6.87 -10.09 3.14
C ILE A 95 5.75 -9.06 3.15
N THR A 96 4.95 -9.05 4.20
CA THR A 96 3.91 -8.03 4.40
C THR A 96 4.29 -7.09 5.55
N ASP A 97 4.01 -5.79 5.38
CA ASP A 97 4.23 -4.79 6.41
C ASP A 97 2.99 -3.90 6.57
N ARG A 98 2.47 -3.84 7.80
CA ARG A 98 1.29 -3.01 8.11
C ARG A 98 1.57 -1.51 8.03
N ARG A 99 2.82 -1.07 8.12
CA ARG A 99 3.18 0.35 8.04
C ARG A 99 2.92 0.96 6.67
N ILE A 100 2.81 0.12 5.62
CA ILE A 100 2.44 0.54 4.25
C ILE A 100 1.00 0.16 3.88
N ILE A 101 0.13 -0.07 4.89
CA ILE A 101 -1.30 -0.25 4.64
C ILE A 101 -1.92 1.08 4.19
N GLU A 102 -3.01 1.02 3.46
CA GLU A 102 -3.77 2.20 3.01
C GLU A 102 -4.24 3.04 4.20
N LEU A 103 -4.46 4.35 3.98
CA LEU A 103 -5.12 5.23 4.93
C LEU A 103 -6.47 4.62 5.35
N SER A 104 -6.71 4.50 6.66
CA SER A 104 -8.03 4.08 7.14
C SER A 104 -9.02 5.24 7.04
N PHE A 105 -10.13 5.00 6.33
CA PHE A 105 -11.27 5.91 6.30
C PHE A 105 -12.33 5.55 7.35
N GLY A 106 -12.04 4.62 8.28
CA GLY A 106 -12.94 4.28 9.38
C GLY A 106 -14.38 4.07 8.93
N ASP A 107 -15.31 4.80 9.56
CA ASP A 107 -16.75 4.70 9.28
C ASP A 107 -17.16 5.17 7.87
N TRP A 108 -16.26 5.84 7.15
CA TRP A 108 -16.52 6.27 5.76
C TRP A 108 -16.12 5.22 4.72
N GLU A 109 -15.57 4.09 5.12
CA GLU A 109 -15.22 3.02 4.19
C GLU A 109 -16.47 2.42 3.53
N GLY A 110 -16.50 2.43 2.20
CA GLY A 110 -17.65 2.03 1.38
C GLY A 110 -18.51 3.20 0.87
N GLU A 111 -18.34 4.41 1.42
CA GLU A 111 -19.02 5.59 0.93
C GLU A 111 -18.57 5.95 -0.50
N CYS A 112 -19.53 6.34 -1.34
CA CYS A 112 -19.26 6.84 -2.69
C CYS A 112 -18.88 8.32 -2.63
N VAL A 113 -17.70 8.67 -3.13
CA VAL A 113 -17.19 10.04 -3.07
C VAL A 113 -18.01 11.07 -3.86
N ARG A 114 -18.91 10.63 -4.76
CA ARG A 114 -19.67 11.52 -5.63
C ARG A 114 -21.00 11.98 -5.05
N ASP A 115 -21.64 11.11 -4.29
CA ASP A 115 -23.04 11.27 -3.88
C ASP A 115 -23.29 10.88 -2.41
N SER A 116 -22.22 10.71 -1.63
CA SER A 116 -22.34 10.45 -0.19
C SER A 116 -22.97 11.64 0.52
N LYS A 117 -23.89 11.31 1.42
CA LYS A 117 -24.48 12.27 2.36
C LYS A 117 -23.76 12.29 3.71
N VAL A 118 -22.77 11.42 3.87
CA VAL A 118 -22.00 11.22 5.11
C VAL A 118 -20.67 11.99 5.06
N LEU A 119 -20.06 12.08 3.88
CA LEU A 119 -18.80 12.79 3.72
C LEU A 119 -19.01 14.30 3.80
N PRO A 120 -18.10 15.04 4.49
CA PRO A 120 -18.12 16.49 4.48
C PRO A 120 -18.04 17.04 3.04
N PRO A 121 -18.75 18.14 2.72
CA PRO A 121 -18.80 18.68 1.36
C PRO A 121 -17.42 19.04 0.77
N ASP A 122 -16.48 19.45 1.62
CA ASP A 122 -15.11 19.85 1.25
C ASP A 122 -14.08 18.70 1.39
N PHE A 123 -14.52 17.50 1.78
CA PHE A 123 -13.62 16.38 2.05
C PHE A 123 -12.73 16.04 0.85
N ILE A 124 -13.31 15.91 -0.34
CA ILE A 124 -12.58 15.51 -1.56
C ILE A 124 -11.59 16.59 -1.96
N ASP A 125 -11.96 17.86 -1.87
CA ASP A 125 -11.05 18.96 -2.16
C ASP A 125 -9.86 18.96 -1.20
N LYS A 126 -10.12 18.90 0.09
CA LYS A 126 -9.05 18.84 1.11
C LYS A 126 -8.20 17.59 0.99
N PHE A 127 -8.80 16.45 0.69
CA PHE A 127 -8.06 15.20 0.53
C PHE A 127 -6.96 15.31 -0.54
N TYR A 128 -7.24 15.99 -1.66
CA TYR A 128 -6.28 16.13 -2.74
C TYR A 128 -5.41 17.39 -2.68
N ASN A 129 -5.95 18.49 -2.18
CA ASN A 129 -5.32 19.79 -2.28
C ASN A 129 -4.77 20.31 -0.95
N ASP A 130 -5.29 19.82 0.18
CA ASP A 130 -4.87 20.22 1.52
C ASP A 130 -4.94 19.05 2.52
N PRO A 131 -4.16 17.97 2.29
CA PRO A 131 -4.24 16.76 3.10
C PRO A 131 -3.89 16.98 4.59
N TYR A 132 -3.10 18.02 4.89
CA TYR A 132 -2.73 18.35 6.26
C TYR A 132 -3.94 18.80 7.10
N HIS A 133 -4.90 19.49 6.49
CA HIS A 133 -6.12 19.97 7.13
C HIS A 133 -7.34 19.14 6.73
N CYS A 134 -7.13 18.03 6.04
CA CYS A 134 -8.19 17.10 5.72
C CYS A 134 -8.73 16.46 7.01
N MET A 135 -10.05 16.46 7.16
CA MET A 135 -10.69 15.88 8.32
C MET A 135 -10.45 14.39 8.39
N ARG A 136 -10.07 13.92 9.56
CA ARG A 136 -9.98 12.49 9.89
C ARG A 136 -11.38 11.90 9.97
N ALA A 137 -11.59 10.78 9.29
CA ALA A 137 -12.83 10.01 9.42
C ALA A 137 -13.00 9.46 10.84
N PRO A 138 -14.23 9.36 11.37
CA PRO A 138 -14.47 8.67 12.64
C PRO A 138 -13.91 7.25 12.62
N GLY A 139 -13.09 6.89 13.60
CA GLY A 139 -12.40 5.60 13.65
C GLY A 139 -11.30 5.39 12.60
N GLY A 140 -11.00 6.40 11.76
CA GLY A 140 -9.97 6.34 10.73
C GLY A 140 -8.60 6.88 11.15
N GLU A 141 -7.72 7.11 10.18
CA GLU A 141 -6.40 7.74 10.34
C GLU A 141 -6.39 9.17 9.78
N SER A 142 -5.51 10.02 10.31
CA SER A 142 -5.11 11.26 9.67
C SER A 142 -3.96 11.02 8.69
N PHE A 143 -3.70 11.98 7.79
CA PHE A 143 -2.50 11.93 6.95
C PHE A 143 -1.20 11.94 7.76
N GLN A 144 -1.18 12.61 8.92
CA GLN A 144 -0.04 12.62 9.83
C GLN A 144 0.24 11.22 10.43
N ASP A 145 -0.82 10.45 10.74
CA ASP A 145 -0.67 9.06 11.21
C ASP A 145 -0.02 8.20 10.12
N VAL A 146 -0.47 8.36 8.86
CA VAL A 146 0.11 7.66 7.71
C VAL A 146 1.56 8.05 7.50
N LEU A 147 1.88 9.35 7.51
CA LEU A 147 3.24 9.85 7.35
C LEU A 147 4.17 9.27 8.42
N LYS A 148 3.74 9.25 9.68
CA LYS A 148 4.53 8.71 10.78
C LYS A 148 4.85 7.22 10.60
N ARG A 149 3.86 6.39 10.23
CA ARG A 149 4.10 4.95 10.07
C ARG A 149 4.89 4.62 8.79
N THR A 150 4.71 5.39 7.72
CA THR A 150 5.47 5.21 6.48
C THR A 150 6.91 5.71 6.60
N GLU A 151 7.15 6.77 7.38
CA GLU A 151 8.49 7.22 7.75
C GLU A 151 9.24 6.11 8.51
N ASP A 152 8.60 5.52 9.54
CA ASP A 152 9.19 4.40 10.29
C ASP A 152 9.52 3.21 9.38
N PHE A 153 8.62 2.89 8.44
CA PHE A 153 8.88 1.87 7.42
C PHE A 153 10.11 2.23 6.57
N TYR A 154 10.16 3.44 6.02
CA TYR A 154 11.27 3.90 5.19
C TYR A 154 12.60 3.87 5.94
N GLN A 155 12.63 4.38 7.17
CA GLN A 155 13.84 4.34 8.01
C GLN A 155 14.32 2.89 8.26
N SER A 156 13.40 1.95 8.45
CA SER A 156 13.77 0.54 8.60
C SER A 156 14.40 -0.07 7.34
N LEU A 157 14.05 0.41 6.15
CA LEU A 157 14.68 -0.03 4.90
C LEU A 157 16.11 0.51 4.75
N VAL A 158 16.33 1.77 5.15
CA VAL A 158 17.65 2.42 4.95
C VAL A 158 18.65 2.12 6.06
N GLN A 159 18.18 1.81 7.28
CA GLN A 159 19.04 1.48 8.42
C GLN A 159 19.54 0.03 8.42
N ASN A 160 18.88 -0.87 7.69
CA ASN A 160 19.31 -2.26 7.55
C ASN A 160 20.40 -2.45 6.46
N LYS A 161 21.14 -1.39 6.14
CA LYS A 161 22.27 -1.43 5.23
C LYS A 161 23.56 -1.94 5.90
#